data_3e01e3adc5ddda15a359cd39d70fced3
#
_entry.id   3e01e3adc5ddda15a359cd39d70fced3
#
_cell.length_a   1.000
_cell.length_b   1.000
_cell.length_c   1.000
_cell.angle_alpha   90.00
_cell.angle_beta   90.00
_cell.angle_gamma   90.00
#
_symmetry.space_group_name_H-M   'P 1'
#
loop_
_entity.id
_entity.type
_entity.pdbx_description
1 polymer ?
#
loop_
_entity_poly.entity_id
_entity_poly.type
_entity_poly.pdbx_seq_one_letter_code
_entity_poly.pdbx_strand_id
1 'polypeptide(L)'
;MWRATAGSCGEVAPVVERSDDDGDTWSDVTPTYRDIAQVRDLLPFADTEADLVADMGDDCETQALRTFTQGTFWSPYDDLLPQSTYLTAGAAVIDGDEVAAPCETPWSLRTSSETAAAVCADGAHARADGEWQELASGVTALDVQGDAVYATMIAADCDGLQVARIDGDVEPLKCLSVEDPASPAAVWVTDDAVQVWAGDALFSASR
;
A
#
# COMPACT_ATOMS: atom_id res chain seq x y z
N MET A 1 1.76 -6.91 13.51
CA MET A 1 1.92 -6.38 12.13
C MET A 1 0.84 -6.96 11.23
N TRP A 2 0.57 -6.29 10.10
CA TRP A 2 -0.42 -6.75 9.12
C TRP A 2 0.17 -6.69 7.73
N ARG A 3 -0.23 -7.60 6.85
CA ARG A 3 0.08 -7.59 5.42
C ARG A 3 -1.05 -8.19 4.61
N ALA A 4 -1.10 -7.83 3.33
CA ALA A 4 -2.04 -8.44 2.39
C ALA A 4 -1.41 -8.59 1.00
N THR A 5 -1.84 -9.63 0.28
CA THR A 5 -1.69 -9.69 -1.16
C THR A 5 -2.94 -9.09 -1.80
N ALA A 6 -2.77 -8.31 -2.86
CA ALA A 6 -3.91 -7.64 -3.48
C ALA A 6 -4.93 -8.63 -4.07
N GLY A 7 -4.47 -9.73 -4.64
CA GLY A 7 -5.33 -10.56 -5.46
C GLY A 7 -5.75 -9.86 -6.75
N SER A 8 -6.67 -10.46 -7.46
CA SER A 8 -7.35 -9.85 -8.62
C SER A 8 -8.72 -10.44 -8.77
N CYS A 9 -9.70 -9.59 -8.97
CA CYS A 9 -11.09 -10.00 -9.01
C CYS A 9 -11.36 -11.03 -10.10
N GLY A 10 -11.94 -12.17 -9.73
CA GLY A 10 -12.24 -13.28 -10.61
C GLY A 10 -11.04 -14.17 -11.03
N GLU A 11 -9.81 -13.86 -10.61
CA GLU A 11 -8.61 -14.59 -11.04
C GLU A 11 -7.79 -15.16 -9.87
N VAL A 12 -7.36 -14.30 -8.93
CA VAL A 12 -6.47 -14.68 -7.82
C VAL A 12 -7.05 -14.19 -6.51
N ALA A 13 -7.33 -15.10 -5.59
CA ALA A 13 -7.80 -14.74 -4.26
C ALA A 13 -6.71 -13.99 -3.48
N PRO A 14 -7.05 -12.89 -2.79
CA PRO A 14 -6.13 -12.22 -1.89
C PRO A 14 -5.94 -13.00 -0.60
N VAL A 15 -4.87 -12.68 0.12
CA VAL A 15 -4.61 -13.18 1.48
C VAL A 15 -4.36 -12.00 2.38
N VAL A 16 -5.00 -11.96 3.55
CA VAL A 16 -4.73 -11.00 4.63
C VAL A 16 -4.12 -11.76 5.80
N GLU A 17 -2.97 -11.32 6.26
CA GLU A 17 -2.24 -11.98 7.33
C GLU A 17 -1.88 -11.01 8.46
N ARG A 18 -1.80 -11.55 9.66
CA ARG A 18 -1.39 -10.84 10.86
C ARG A 18 -0.26 -11.56 11.58
N SER A 19 0.68 -10.79 12.09
CA SER A 19 1.77 -11.25 12.95
C SER A 19 1.67 -10.58 14.33
N ASP A 20 1.92 -11.35 15.39
CA ASP A 20 2.02 -10.90 16.78
C ASP A 20 3.47 -10.86 17.29
N ASP A 21 4.43 -11.26 16.47
CA ASP A 21 5.83 -11.46 16.83
C ASP A 21 6.78 -10.71 15.86
N ASP A 22 6.40 -9.50 15.49
CA ASP A 22 7.16 -8.59 14.63
C ASP A 22 7.53 -9.16 13.24
N GLY A 23 6.69 -10.08 12.75
CA GLY A 23 6.84 -10.67 11.42
C GLY A 23 7.55 -12.00 11.38
N ASP A 24 7.90 -12.59 12.54
CA ASP A 24 8.54 -13.92 12.61
C ASP A 24 7.56 -15.02 12.19
N THR A 25 6.29 -14.91 12.59
CA THR A 25 5.23 -15.84 12.14
C THR A 25 3.98 -15.06 11.66
N TRP A 26 3.25 -15.67 10.72
CA TRP A 26 2.06 -15.07 10.13
C TRP A 26 0.86 -16.00 10.21
N SER A 27 -0.27 -15.45 10.56
CA SER A 27 -1.56 -16.16 10.63
C SER A 27 -2.49 -15.59 9.56
N ASP A 28 -3.11 -16.46 8.79
CA ASP A 28 -4.15 -16.07 7.82
C ASP A 28 -5.40 -15.60 8.57
N VAL A 29 -5.78 -14.37 8.35
CA VAL A 29 -6.95 -13.70 8.91
C VAL A 29 -7.86 -13.12 7.82
N THR A 30 -7.75 -13.67 6.62
CA THR A 30 -8.56 -13.27 5.46
C THR A 30 -10.04 -13.37 5.81
N PRO A 31 -10.86 -12.33 5.54
CA PRO A 31 -12.29 -12.39 5.75
C PRO A 31 -12.93 -13.57 5.02
N THR A 32 -13.50 -14.51 5.76
CA THR A 32 -14.25 -15.63 5.17
C THR A 32 -15.71 -15.28 4.87
N TYR A 33 -16.10 -14.08 5.24
CA TYR A 33 -17.43 -13.55 5.03
C TYR A 33 -17.51 -12.90 3.66
N ARG A 34 -18.33 -13.45 2.77
CA ARG A 34 -18.48 -13.01 1.38
C ARG A 34 -17.12 -13.03 0.65
N ASP A 35 -16.87 -14.02 -0.13
CA ASP A 35 -15.68 -14.25 -0.94
C ASP A 35 -14.96 -12.94 -1.34
N ILE A 36 -13.94 -12.59 -0.58
CA ILE A 36 -13.11 -11.42 -0.87
C ILE A 36 -12.36 -11.69 -2.18
N ALA A 37 -12.50 -10.79 -3.14
CA ALA A 37 -11.99 -10.96 -4.49
C ALA A 37 -10.70 -10.17 -4.74
N GLN A 38 -10.59 -8.97 -4.17
CA GLN A 38 -9.38 -8.14 -4.27
C GLN A 38 -9.26 -7.21 -3.07
N VAL A 39 -8.07 -7.12 -2.47
CA VAL A 39 -7.74 -6.09 -1.47
C VAL A 39 -7.35 -4.80 -2.20
N ARG A 40 -7.99 -3.71 -1.84
CA ARG A 40 -7.71 -2.36 -2.36
C ARG A 40 -6.84 -1.56 -1.40
N ASP A 41 -7.11 -1.68 -0.11
CA ASP A 41 -6.32 -1.06 0.95
C ASP A 41 -6.45 -1.81 2.26
N LEU A 42 -5.41 -1.77 3.10
CA LEU A 42 -5.36 -2.34 4.43
C LEU A 42 -4.73 -1.32 5.37
N LEU A 43 -5.51 -0.84 6.33
CA LEU A 43 -5.18 0.24 7.24
C LEU A 43 -5.25 -0.23 8.70
N PRO A 44 -4.18 -0.74 9.27
CA PRO A 44 -4.08 -0.97 10.71
C PRO A 44 -4.11 0.37 11.45
N PHE A 45 -4.98 0.50 12.48
CA PHE A 45 -5.07 1.72 13.31
C PHE A 45 -4.86 1.45 14.81
N ALA A 46 -4.81 0.19 15.21
CA ALA A 46 -4.40 -0.25 16.53
C ALA A 46 -3.80 -1.67 16.47
N ASP A 47 -3.20 -2.14 17.55
CA ASP A 47 -2.53 -3.44 17.60
C ASP A 47 -3.44 -4.60 17.16
N THR A 48 -4.74 -4.51 17.46
CA THR A 48 -5.73 -5.56 17.19
C THR A 48 -6.76 -5.18 16.15
N GLU A 49 -6.68 -3.97 15.60
CA GLU A 49 -7.74 -3.36 14.81
C GLU A 49 -7.21 -2.92 13.44
N ALA A 50 -8.00 -3.18 12.42
CA ALA A 50 -7.68 -2.76 11.05
C ALA A 50 -8.95 -2.51 10.24
N ASP A 51 -8.83 -1.57 9.30
CA ASP A 51 -9.77 -1.36 8.22
C ASP A 51 -9.28 -2.04 6.96
N LEU A 52 -10.20 -2.52 6.15
CA LEU A 52 -9.94 -3.18 4.89
C LEU A 52 -10.91 -2.64 3.84
N VAL A 53 -10.41 -2.10 2.76
CA VAL A 53 -11.19 -1.81 1.55
C VAL A 53 -10.93 -2.93 0.56
N ALA A 54 -11.98 -3.59 0.13
CA ALA A 54 -11.85 -4.75 -0.75
C ALA A 54 -13.03 -4.88 -1.71
N ASP A 55 -12.78 -5.49 -2.86
CA ASP A 55 -13.82 -5.94 -3.75
C ASP A 55 -14.33 -7.30 -3.29
N MET A 56 -15.63 -7.48 -3.30
CA MET A 56 -16.33 -8.61 -2.73
C MET A 56 -17.15 -9.35 -3.79
N GLY A 57 -17.15 -10.69 -3.70
CA GLY A 57 -17.94 -11.56 -4.54
C GLY A 57 -17.56 -11.50 -6.02
N ASP A 58 -18.38 -12.17 -6.85
CA ASP A 58 -18.18 -12.27 -8.30
C ASP A 58 -18.38 -10.94 -9.03
N ASP A 59 -19.16 -10.03 -8.44
CA ASP A 59 -19.49 -8.72 -9.02
C ASP A 59 -18.41 -7.67 -8.73
N CYS A 60 -17.40 -8.00 -7.91
CA CYS A 60 -16.31 -7.11 -7.53
C CYS A 60 -16.77 -5.78 -6.93
N GLU A 61 -17.83 -5.83 -6.12
CA GLU A 61 -18.34 -4.64 -5.46
C GLU A 61 -17.39 -4.20 -4.34
N THR A 62 -16.91 -2.96 -4.41
CA THR A 62 -16.01 -2.42 -3.38
C THR A 62 -16.76 -2.16 -2.09
N GLN A 63 -16.29 -2.72 -0.98
CA GLN A 63 -16.84 -2.56 0.36
C GLN A 63 -15.73 -2.25 1.35
N ALA A 64 -16.10 -1.61 2.46
CA ALA A 64 -15.22 -1.43 3.60
C ALA A 64 -15.59 -2.41 4.72
N LEU A 65 -14.58 -3.03 5.30
CA LEU A 65 -14.70 -3.94 6.42
C LEU A 65 -13.83 -3.43 7.58
N ARG A 66 -14.22 -3.75 8.80
CA ARG A 66 -13.43 -3.47 10.01
C ARG A 66 -13.34 -4.69 10.90
N THR A 67 -12.18 -4.89 11.49
CA THR A 67 -11.97 -5.84 12.59
C THR A 67 -11.58 -5.12 13.88
N PHE A 68 -12.13 -5.61 14.99
CA PHE A 68 -11.72 -5.26 16.37
C PHE A 68 -11.16 -6.47 17.11
N THR A 69 -10.94 -7.57 16.41
CA THR A 69 -10.66 -8.89 16.98
C THR A 69 -9.45 -9.55 16.34
N GLN A 70 -8.43 -8.76 15.99
CA GLN A 70 -7.18 -9.28 15.40
C GLN A 70 -7.39 -10.02 14.07
N GLY A 71 -8.46 -9.66 13.32
CA GLY A 71 -8.81 -10.33 12.08
C GLY A 71 -9.66 -11.59 12.24
N THR A 72 -9.94 -12.03 13.48
CA THR A 72 -10.80 -13.21 13.73
C THR A 72 -12.22 -13.01 13.17
N PHE A 73 -12.73 -11.78 13.28
CA PHE A 73 -14.02 -11.38 12.71
C PHE A 73 -13.89 -10.05 12.00
N TRP A 74 -14.40 -10.00 10.80
CA TRP A 74 -14.54 -8.80 10.00
C TRP A 74 -16.03 -8.49 9.84
N SER A 75 -16.39 -7.22 9.94
CA SER A 75 -17.77 -6.75 9.75
C SER A 75 -17.82 -5.68 8.68
N PRO A 76 -18.86 -5.63 7.84
CA PRO A 76 -19.10 -4.50 6.96
C PRO A 76 -19.16 -3.20 7.76
N TYR A 77 -18.56 -2.15 7.23
CA TYR A 77 -18.49 -0.83 7.85
C TYR A 77 -18.66 0.25 6.79
N ASP A 78 -19.88 0.35 6.28
CA ASP A 78 -20.23 1.17 5.11
C ASP A 78 -19.85 2.65 5.26
N ASP A 79 -19.87 3.17 6.49
CA ASP A 79 -19.49 4.56 6.80
C ASP A 79 -18.00 4.87 6.56
N LEU A 80 -17.15 3.86 6.38
CA LEU A 80 -15.72 4.05 6.09
C LEU A 80 -15.47 4.33 4.61
N LEU A 81 -16.21 3.68 3.72
CA LEU A 81 -15.93 3.75 2.28
C LEU A 81 -15.90 5.19 1.75
N PRO A 82 -16.81 6.10 2.17
CA PRO A 82 -16.76 7.50 1.77
C PRO A 82 -15.56 8.30 2.28
N GLN A 83 -14.77 7.74 3.18
CA GLN A 83 -13.57 8.37 3.76
C GLN A 83 -12.29 7.61 3.39
N SER A 84 -12.42 6.53 2.60
CA SER A 84 -11.30 5.67 2.25
C SER A 84 -10.55 6.20 1.03
N THR A 85 -9.28 5.82 0.95
CA THR A 85 -8.41 6.10 -0.19
C THR A 85 -7.98 4.77 -0.81
N TYR A 86 -8.29 4.57 -2.10
CA TYR A 86 -7.95 3.33 -2.80
C TYR A 86 -7.94 3.51 -4.32
N LEU A 87 -7.38 2.54 -5.01
CA LEU A 87 -7.37 2.49 -6.47
C LEU A 87 -8.55 1.66 -6.99
N THR A 88 -9.15 2.14 -8.06
CA THR A 88 -10.10 1.38 -8.89
C THR A 88 -9.52 1.16 -10.28
N ALA A 89 -10.26 0.51 -11.17
CA ALA A 89 -9.86 0.37 -12.57
C ALA A 89 -9.87 1.73 -13.29
N GLY A 90 -8.71 2.38 -13.36
CA GLY A 90 -8.51 3.66 -14.07
C GLY A 90 -8.79 4.93 -13.28
N ALA A 91 -9.12 4.81 -11.99
CA ALA A 91 -9.31 5.96 -11.11
C ALA A 91 -8.65 5.78 -9.75
N ALA A 92 -8.43 6.88 -9.05
CA ALA A 92 -8.08 6.93 -7.65
C ALA A 92 -9.27 7.51 -6.87
N VAL A 93 -9.63 6.88 -5.78
CA VAL A 93 -10.55 7.44 -4.79
C VAL A 93 -9.70 8.00 -3.66
N ILE A 94 -9.85 9.27 -3.37
CA ILE A 94 -9.10 9.97 -2.32
C ILE A 94 -10.13 10.64 -1.42
N ASP A 95 -10.18 10.22 -0.16
CA ASP A 95 -11.18 10.68 0.83
C ASP A 95 -12.63 10.57 0.29
N GLY A 96 -12.90 9.50 -0.46
CA GLY A 96 -14.20 9.24 -1.07
C GLY A 96 -14.48 9.97 -2.40
N ASP A 97 -13.63 10.89 -2.81
CA ASP A 97 -13.76 11.58 -4.10
C ASP A 97 -13.03 10.83 -5.22
N GLU A 98 -13.75 10.49 -6.28
CA GLU A 98 -13.15 9.87 -7.46
C GLU A 98 -12.43 10.90 -8.32
N VAL A 99 -11.15 10.64 -8.60
CA VAL A 99 -10.30 11.45 -9.48
C VAL A 99 -9.63 10.55 -10.52
N ALA A 100 -9.26 11.11 -11.67
CA ALA A 100 -8.49 10.37 -12.66
C ALA A 100 -7.16 9.90 -12.04
N ALA A 101 -6.79 8.65 -12.26
CA ALA A 101 -5.49 8.13 -11.86
C ALA A 101 -4.35 8.76 -12.69
N PRO A 102 -3.10 8.77 -12.19
CA PRO A 102 -1.97 9.33 -12.95
C PRO A 102 -1.61 8.53 -14.20
N CYS A 103 -2.00 7.27 -14.25
CA CYS A 103 -1.76 6.35 -15.36
C CYS A 103 -2.90 5.32 -15.48
N GLU A 104 -2.87 4.52 -16.53
CA GLU A 104 -3.89 3.51 -16.83
C GLU A 104 -3.94 2.38 -15.78
N THR A 105 -2.78 1.97 -15.26
CA THR A 105 -2.66 0.85 -14.31
C THR A 105 -1.77 1.20 -13.12
N PRO A 106 -2.22 2.08 -12.21
CA PRO A 106 -1.51 2.31 -10.97
C PRO A 106 -1.66 1.11 -10.03
N TRP A 107 -0.63 0.81 -9.21
CA TRP A 107 -0.70 -0.34 -8.28
C TRP A 107 -0.48 0.01 -6.80
N SER A 108 -0.19 1.26 -6.50
CA SER A 108 -0.09 1.76 -5.12
C SER A 108 -0.62 3.17 -5.04
N LEU A 109 -1.37 3.47 -4.00
CA LEU A 109 -1.84 4.82 -3.67
C LEU A 109 -1.71 4.99 -2.17
N ARG A 110 -1.08 6.07 -1.74
CA ARG A 110 -0.95 6.45 -0.34
C ARG A 110 -1.24 7.94 -0.19
N THR A 111 -1.81 8.29 0.95
CA THR A 111 -2.15 9.67 1.26
C THR A 111 -1.72 10.05 2.68
N SER A 112 -1.41 11.32 2.84
CA SER A 112 -1.41 12.03 4.12
C SER A 112 -2.44 13.15 4.05
N SER A 113 -2.50 13.99 5.10
CA SER A 113 -3.34 15.21 5.07
C SER A 113 -2.92 16.23 4.02
N GLU A 114 -1.73 16.11 3.44
CA GLU A 114 -1.09 17.14 2.61
C GLU A 114 -0.76 16.62 1.20
N THR A 115 -0.52 15.32 1.07
CA THR A 115 0.00 14.73 -0.17
C THR A 115 -0.72 13.43 -0.51
N ALA A 116 -1.07 13.25 -1.76
CA ALA A 116 -1.43 11.95 -2.33
C ALA A 116 -0.36 11.52 -3.32
N ALA A 117 0.11 10.29 -3.24
CA ALA A 117 1.09 9.73 -4.16
C ALA A 117 0.71 8.35 -4.65
N ALA A 118 0.99 8.08 -5.93
CA ALA A 118 0.70 6.80 -6.58
C ALA A 118 1.90 6.29 -7.37
N VAL A 119 1.98 4.97 -7.54
CA VAL A 119 3.01 4.30 -8.34
C VAL A 119 2.41 3.80 -9.65
N CYS A 120 3.12 4.11 -10.72
CA CYS A 120 2.86 3.69 -12.09
C CYS A 120 4.08 2.99 -12.70
N ALA A 121 3.95 2.44 -13.88
CA ALA A 121 5.04 1.73 -14.57
C ALA A 121 6.25 2.64 -14.88
N ASP A 122 6.05 3.93 -15.04
CA ASP A 122 7.08 4.95 -15.27
C ASP A 122 7.70 5.49 -13.96
N GLY A 123 7.04 5.29 -12.81
CA GLY A 123 7.53 5.73 -11.50
C GLY A 123 6.44 6.25 -10.58
N ALA A 124 6.83 7.09 -9.63
CA ALA A 124 5.91 7.70 -8.68
C ALA A 124 5.39 9.06 -9.18
N HIS A 125 4.12 9.32 -8.87
CA HIS A 125 3.43 10.58 -9.14
C HIS A 125 2.83 11.10 -7.83
N ALA A 126 2.94 12.41 -7.59
CA ALA A 126 2.21 13.07 -6.51
C ALA A 126 1.12 13.98 -7.07
N ARG A 127 0.06 14.13 -6.30
CA ARG A 127 -1.03 15.04 -6.64
C ARG A 127 -0.85 16.36 -5.90
N ALA A 128 -0.61 17.41 -6.65
CA ALA A 128 -0.49 18.77 -6.15
C ALA A 128 -1.46 19.69 -6.92
N ASP A 129 -2.16 20.56 -6.20
CA ASP A 129 -3.14 21.50 -6.77
C ASP A 129 -4.22 20.83 -7.67
N GLY A 130 -4.54 19.58 -7.37
CA GLY A 130 -5.53 18.80 -8.11
C GLY A 130 -5.00 18.07 -9.36
N GLU A 131 -3.73 18.20 -9.68
CA GLU A 131 -3.08 17.57 -10.83
C GLU A 131 -1.98 16.60 -10.40
N TRP A 132 -1.78 15.50 -11.16
CA TRP A 132 -0.69 14.56 -10.95
C TRP A 132 0.58 15.05 -11.61
N GLN A 133 1.69 14.99 -10.90
CA GLN A 133 3.03 15.36 -11.37
C GLN A 133 4.00 14.20 -11.08
N GLU A 134 4.89 13.92 -12.02
CA GLU A 134 5.95 12.93 -11.82
C GLU A 134 6.88 13.39 -10.68
N LEU A 135 7.14 12.48 -9.73
CA LEU A 135 8.07 12.69 -8.63
C LEU A 135 9.44 12.08 -8.92
N ALA A 136 9.45 10.80 -9.28
CA ALA A 136 10.68 10.04 -9.53
C ALA A 136 10.38 8.81 -10.38
N SER A 137 11.27 8.45 -11.28
CA SER A 137 11.21 7.23 -12.06
C SER A 137 11.74 6.01 -11.28
N GLY A 138 11.36 4.81 -11.72
CA GLY A 138 11.86 3.55 -11.16
C GLY A 138 11.34 3.20 -9.76
N VAL A 139 10.40 3.96 -9.22
CA VAL A 139 9.74 3.66 -7.93
C VAL A 139 8.89 2.39 -8.05
N THR A 140 9.01 1.51 -7.07
CA THR A 140 8.30 0.21 -7.04
C THR A 140 7.23 0.15 -5.95
N ALA A 141 7.43 0.83 -4.81
CA ALA A 141 6.45 0.99 -3.74
C ALA A 141 6.71 2.29 -2.99
N LEU A 142 5.71 2.83 -2.33
CA LEU A 142 5.84 4.07 -1.57
C LEU A 142 4.92 4.10 -0.34
N ASP A 143 5.25 5.02 0.57
CA ASP A 143 4.39 5.51 1.64
C ASP A 143 4.57 7.03 1.78
N VAL A 144 3.61 7.70 2.38
CA VAL A 144 3.58 9.16 2.51
C VAL A 144 3.48 9.56 3.98
N GLN A 145 4.36 10.46 4.41
CA GLN A 145 4.28 11.05 5.74
C GLN A 145 4.49 12.58 5.68
N GLY A 146 3.44 13.33 5.99
CA GLY A 146 3.41 14.77 5.73
C GLY A 146 3.53 15.05 4.23
N ASP A 147 4.47 15.89 3.86
CA ASP A 147 4.80 16.26 2.47
C ASP A 147 5.85 15.33 1.84
N ALA A 148 6.51 14.49 2.64
CA ALA A 148 7.55 13.61 2.14
C ALA A 148 6.99 12.27 1.69
N VAL A 149 7.50 11.78 0.56
CA VAL A 149 7.28 10.43 0.04
C VAL A 149 8.50 9.59 0.37
N TYR A 150 8.28 8.41 0.94
CA TYR A 150 9.30 7.40 1.16
C TYR A 150 9.05 6.24 0.22
N ALA A 151 10.07 5.82 -0.50
CA ALA A 151 9.89 4.89 -1.60
C ALA A 151 10.99 3.83 -1.66
N THR A 152 10.66 2.69 -2.22
CA THR A 152 11.64 1.78 -2.82
C THR A 152 11.71 2.04 -4.30
N MET A 153 12.93 1.96 -4.86
CA MET A 153 13.15 2.20 -6.28
C MET A 153 14.31 1.37 -6.82
N ILE A 154 14.28 1.11 -8.12
CA ILE A 154 15.38 0.53 -8.84
C ILE A 154 16.32 1.67 -9.27
N ALA A 155 17.52 1.69 -8.73
CA ALA A 155 18.51 2.73 -8.97
C ALA A 155 19.84 2.15 -9.47
N ALA A 156 20.53 2.88 -10.34
CA ALA A 156 21.79 2.40 -10.97
C ALA A 156 22.92 2.14 -9.95
N ASP A 157 22.89 2.84 -8.83
CA ASP A 157 23.91 2.77 -7.80
C ASP A 157 23.58 1.77 -6.67
N CYS A 158 22.49 0.98 -6.82
CA CYS A 158 22.05 0.00 -5.84
C CYS A 158 21.77 -1.35 -6.50
N ASP A 159 22.55 -2.37 -6.14
CA ASP A 159 22.35 -3.75 -6.56
C ASP A 159 21.20 -4.41 -5.74
N GLY A 160 19.98 -3.90 -5.88
CA GLY A 160 18.80 -4.31 -5.12
C GLY A 160 17.73 -3.23 -5.14
N LEU A 161 17.06 -3.01 -3.99
CA LEU A 161 16.10 -1.94 -3.81
C LEU A 161 16.72 -0.76 -3.06
N GLN A 162 16.75 0.40 -3.68
CA GLN A 162 17.11 1.66 -3.04
C GLN A 162 15.92 2.16 -2.24
N VAL A 163 16.08 2.33 -0.94
CA VAL A 163 15.17 3.11 -0.11
C VAL A 163 15.54 4.58 -0.22
N ALA A 164 14.58 5.43 -0.50
CA ALA A 164 14.81 6.87 -0.65
C ALA A 164 13.68 7.69 0.01
N ARG A 165 14.03 8.91 0.41
CA ARG A 165 13.10 9.99 0.73
C ARG A 165 13.00 10.91 -0.48
N ILE A 166 11.80 11.32 -0.83
CA ILE A 166 11.52 12.23 -1.95
C ILE A 166 10.77 13.44 -1.40
N ASP A 167 11.42 14.60 -1.49
CA ASP A 167 10.89 15.89 -1.04
C ASP A 167 11.50 16.97 -1.96
N GLY A 168 10.95 17.06 -3.17
CA GLY A 168 11.55 17.81 -4.27
C GLY A 168 12.72 17.09 -4.94
N ASP A 169 13.72 16.67 -4.15
CA ASP A 169 14.86 15.87 -4.61
C ASP A 169 14.76 14.43 -4.08
N VAL A 170 15.43 13.51 -4.77
CA VAL A 170 15.57 12.11 -4.32
C VAL A 170 16.79 11.97 -3.43
N GLU A 171 16.56 11.69 -2.15
CA GLU A 171 17.59 11.45 -1.15
C GLU A 171 17.70 9.94 -0.86
N PRO A 172 18.79 9.27 -1.26
CA PRO A 172 18.98 7.85 -0.97
C PRO A 172 19.27 7.63 0.52
N LEU A 173 18.51 6.74 1.16
CA LEU A 173 18.67 6.38 2.57
C LEU A 173 19.46 5.08 2.74
N LYS A 174 19.10 4.03 1.99
CA LYS A 174 19.71 2.70 2.13
C LYS A 174 19.55 1.88 0.87
N CYS A 175 20.57 1.11 0.51
CA CYS A 175 20.47 0.05 -0.50
C CYS A 175 20.18 -1.30 0.20
N LEU A 176 19.10 -1.95 -0.17
CA LEU A 176 18.69 -3.26 0.36
C LEU A 176 19.11 -4.34 -0.62
N SER A 177 19.85 -5.34 -0.14
CA SER A 177 20.16 -6.51 -0.94
C SER A 177 18.96 -7.43 -0.97
N VAL A 178 18.26 -7.47 -2.09
CA VAL A 178 17.11 -8.36 -2.36
C VAL A 178 17.44 -9.25 -3.55
N GLU A 179 16.91 -10.47 -3.59
CA GLU A 179 17.18 -11.40 -4.69
C GLU A 179 16.57 -10.93 -6.01
N ASP A 180 15.37 -10.38 -5.96
CA ASP A 180 14.65 -9.87 -7.12
C ASP A 180 14.07 -8.48 -6.83
N PRO A 181 14.72 -7.39 -7.27
CA PRO A 181 14.21 -6.04 -7.09
C PRO A 181 12.90 -5.73 -7.81
N ALA A 182 12.49 -6.57 -8.76
CA ALA A 182 11.23 -6.43 -9.48
C ALA A 182 10.07 -7.13 -8.76
N SER A 183 10.34 -7.93 -7.72
CA SER A 183 9.30 -8.53 -6.90
C SER A 183 8.48 -7.48 -6.18
N PRO A 184 7.19 -7.74 -5.92
CA PRO A 184 6.35 -6.83 -5.16
C PRO A 184 6.97 -6.48 -3.80
N ALA A 185 6.95 -5.19 -3.48
CA ALA A 185 7.39 -4.67 -2.20
C ALA A 185 6.28 -3.82 -1.57
N ALA A 186 6.33 -3.68 -0.25
CA ALA A 186 5.51 -2.75 0.50
C ALA A 186 6.39 -1.86 1.37
N VAL A 187 6.01 -0.61 1.49
CA VAL A 187 6.71 0.40 2.31
C VAL A 187 5.74 0.93 3.34
N TRP A 188 6.20 1.12 4.56
CA TRP A 188 5.50 1.95 5.54
C TRP A 188 6.50 2.70 6.42
N VAL A 189 6.10 3.88 6.84
CA VAL A 189 6.95 4.79 7.61
C VAL A 189 6.51 4.80 9.06
N THR A 190 7.49 4.67 9.96
CA THR A 190 7.32 4.88 11.39
C THR A 190 8.04 6.17 11.81
N ASP A 191 7.93 6.55 13.08
CA ASP A 191 8.60 7.75 13.60
C ASP A 191 10.13 7.69 13.43
N ASP A 192 10.71 6.49 13.50
CA ASP A 192 12.18 6.30 13.54
C ASP A 192 12.74 5.68 12.25
N ALA A 193 11.92 5.02 11.44
CA ALA A 193 12.41 4.20 10.34
C ALA A 193 11.42 4.08 9.17
N VAL A 194 11.98 3.77 8.01
CA VAL A 194 11.25 3.26 6.85
C VAL A 194 11.35 1.74 6.87
N GLN A 195 10.23 1.08 6.96
CA GLN A 195 10.13 -0.37 6.89
C GLN A 195 9.79 -0.79 5.46
N VAL A 196 10.46 -1.84 5.00
CA VAL A 196 10.25 -2.38 3.66
C VAL A 196 10.05 -3.88 3.76
N TRP A 197 8.92 -4.36 3.26
CA TRP A 197 8.68 -5.76 3.01
C TRP A 197 8.99 -6.07 1.55
N ALA A 198 9.94 -6.95 1.28
CA ALA A 198 10.29 -7.36 -0.08
C ALA A 198 10.54 -8.88 -0.12
N GLY A 199 9.78 -9.59 -0.97
CA GLY A 199 9.74 -11.04 -0.94
C GLY A 199 9.29 -11.55 0.44
N ASP A 200 10.08 -12.44 1.05
CA ASP A 200 9.81 -12.99 2.40
C ASP A 200 10.57 -12.26 3.52
N ALA A 201 11.24 -11.14 3.22
CA ALA A 201 12.10 -10.44 4.16
C ALA A 201 11.56 -9.06 4.54
N LEU A 202 11.72 -8.72 5.82
CA LEU A 202 11.48 -7.40 6.37
C LEU A 202 12.82 -6.67 6.56
N PHE A 203 12.91 -5.47 6.01
CA PHE A 203 14.06 -4.60 6.12
C PHE A 203 13.68 -3.31 6.84
N SER A 204 14.70 -2.66 7.43
CA SER A 204 14.54 -1.34 8.06
C SER A 204 15.66 -0.41 7.59
N ALA A 205 15.31 0.82 7.26
CA ALA A 205 16.22 1.92 6.98
C ALA A 205 15.94 3.07 7.95
N SER A 206 16.96 3.70 8.48
CA SER A 206 16.79 4.93 9.27
C SER A 206 16.30 6.07 8.36
N ARG A 207 15.48 6.94 8.93
CA ARG A 207 14.97 8.16 8.27
C ARG A 207 16.03 9.23 8.22
#